data_b903f43ae7cdb677eabd3ebd1c6d0dd9
#
_entry.id   b903f43ae7cdb677eabd3ebd1c6d0dd9
#
_cell.length_a   1.000
_cell.length_b   1.000
_cell.length_c   1.000
_cell.angle_alpha   90.00
_cell.angle_beta   90.00
_cell.angle_gamma   90.00
#
_symmetry.space_group_name_H-M   'P 1'
#
loop_
_entity.id
_entity.type
_entity.pdbx_description
1 polymer ?
#
loop_
_entity_poly.entity_id
_entity_poly.type
_entity_poly.pdbx_seq_one_letter_code
_entity_poly.pdbx_strand_id
1 'polypeptide(L)'
;MPPDVSAPRERDLPPYVYVPCSPVREGDTELVVDLRRTQAGRVALLVYSALDRLVDCCGEAQPWTVLSAVQLEHIREATGYELILMDVSIPGHLRRGAEGKVP
;
A
#
# COMPACT_ATOMS: atom_id res chain seq x y z
N MET A 1 8.74 -22.36 14.49
CA MET A 1 7.77 -21.30 14.25
C MET A 1 7.80 -20.90 12.80
N PRO A 2 6.68 -20.99 12.12
CA PRO A 2 6.67 -20.58 10.74
C PRO A 2 6.96 -19.08 10.63
N PRO A 3 7.48 -18.62 9.49
CA PRO A 3 7.64 -17.20 9.25
C PRO A 3 6.27 -16.53 9.29
N ASP A 4 6.29 -15.22 9.37
CA ASP A 4 5.07 -14.42 9.37
C ASP A 4 4.29 -14.67 8.08
N VAL A 5 3.16 -15.35 8.20
CA VAL A 5 2.35 -15.72 7.04
C VAL A 5 1.54 -14.54 6.51
N SER A 6 1.49 -13.44 7.25
CA SER A 6 0.78 -12.26 6.80
C SER A 6 1.63 -11.36 5.91
N ALA A 7 2.92 -11.67 5.76
CA ALA A 7 3.85 -10.90 4.94
C ALA A 7 4.31 -11.72 3.74
N PRO A 8 3.55 -11.73 2.63
CA PRO A 8 3.93 -12.50 1.45
C PRO A 8 5.24 -12.01 0.85
N ARG A 9 5.96 -12.91 0.23
CA ARG A 9 7.17 -12.56 -0.51
C ARG A 9 6.77 -12.00 -1.86
N GLU A 10 7.61 -11.16 -2.45
CA GLU A 10 7.32 -10.55 -3.75
C GLU A 10 6.95 -11.58 -4.81
N ARG A 11 7.63 -12.74 -4.82
CA ARG A 11 7.36 -13.80 -5.81
C ARG A 11 6.00 -14.46 -5.62
N ASP A 12 5.34 -14.25 -4.47
CA ASP A 12 4.03 -14.81 -4.19
C ASP A 12 2.90 -13.84 -4.52
N LEU A 13 3.24 -12.67 -5.03
CA LEU A 13 2.26 -11.66 -5.40
C LEU A 13 1.69 -11.89 -6.79
N PRO A 14 0.46 -11.43 -7.06
CA PRO A 14 -0.05 -11.38 -8.43
C PRO A 14 0.88 -10.57 -9.33
N PRO A 15 0.82 -10.75 -10.65
CA PRO A 15 1.65 -9.97 -11.58
C PRO A 15 1.47 -8.46 -11.44
N TYR A 16 0.27 -8.02 -11.07
CA TYR A 16 -0.04 -6.62 -10.83
C TYR A 16 -0.80 -6.51 -9.51
N VAL A 17 -0.51 -5.44 -8.77
CA VAL A 17 -1.19 -5.16 -7.51
C VAL A 17 -1.65 -3.71 -7.49
N TYR A 18 -2.67 -3.44 -6.69
CA TYR A 18 -3.17 -2.09 -6.45
C TYR A 18 -2.48 -1.54 -5.22
N VAL A 19 -1.90 -0.34 -5.34
CA VAL A 19 -1.07 0.23 -4.27
C VAL A 19 -1.61 1.60 -3.89
N PRO A 20 -1.95 1.81 -2.60
CA PRO A 20 -2.33 3.14 -2.13
C PRO A 20 -1.20 4.13 -2.30
N CYS A 21 -1.54 5.33 -2.73
CA CYS A 21 -0.54 6.36 -2.98
C CYS A 21 -1.13 7.74 -2.71
N SER A 22 -0.27 8.75 -2.75
CA SER A 22 -0.72 10.12 -2.74
C SER A 22 -1.41 10.45 -4.05
N PRO A 23 -2.33 11.44 -4.08
CA PRO A 23 -3.00 11.81 -5.33
C PRO A 23 -2.00 12.10 -6.44
N VAL A 24 -2.26 11.53 -7.62
CA VAL A 24 -1.45 11.77 -8.80
C VAL A 24 -2.13 12.88 -9.61
N ARG A 25 -1.37 13.92 -9.94
CA ARG A 25 -1.87 15.05 -10.70
C ARG A 25 -1.17 15.11 -12.04
N GLU A 26 -1.83 15.73 -13.01
CA GLU A 26 -1.23 15.96 -14.31
C GLU A 26 0.08 16.71 -14.15
N GLY A 27 1.12 16.21 -14.80
CA GLY A 27 2.45 16.81 -14.72
C GLY A 27 3.34 16.23 -13.62
N ASP A 28 2.80 15.38 -12.75
CA ASP A 28 3.61 14.74 -11.72
C ASP A 28 4.62 13.79 -12.35
N THR A 29 5.87 13.88 -11.90
CA THR A 29 6.95 13.02 -12.36
C THR A 29 7.30 11.93 -11.36
N GLU A 30 6.75 11.99 -10.16
CA GLU A 30 7.02 11.03 -9.09
C GLU A 30 5.74 10.42 -8.56
N LEU A 31 5.82 9.15 -8.24
CA LEU A 31 4.76 8.43 -7.54
C LEU A 31 5.15 8.30 -6.07
N VAL A 32 4.27 8.76 -5.18
CA VAL A 32 4.51 8.67 -3.74
C VAL A 32 3.56 7.63 -3.17
N VAL A 33 4.08 6.44 -2.87
CA VAL A 33 3.30 5.36 -2.29
C VAL A 33 3.09 5.58 -0.79
N ASP A 34 1.99 5.05 -0.27
CA ASP A 34 1.71 5.11 1.15
C ASP A 34 2.47 3.98 1.85
N LEU A 35 3.30 4.36 2.81
CA LEU A 35 4.03 3.42 3.65
C LEU A 35 3.47 3.46 5.07
N ARG A 36 3.50 2.34 5.74
CA ARG A 36 3.05 2.24 7.12
C ARG A 36 4.15 1.67 7.99
N ARG A 37 4.22 2.16 9.23
CA ARG A 37 5.14 1.60 10.20
C ARG A 37 4.38 0.59 11.05
N THR A 38 4.92 -0.62 11.14
CA THR A 38 4.34 -1.67 11.98
C THR A 38 4.61 -1.40 13.45
N GLN A 39 3.95 -2.14 14.33
CA GLN A 39 4.19 -2.03 15.77
C GLN A 39 5.64 -2.34 16.13
N ALA A 40 6.28 -3.19 15.35
CA ALA A 40 7.70 -3.51 15.55
C ALA A 40 8.64 -2.45 14.99
N GLY A 41 8.09 -1.36 14.43
CA GLY A 41 8.90 -0.27 13.90
C GLY A 41 9.40 -0.49 12.48
N ARG A 42 8.91 -1.51 11.78
CA ARG A 42 9.34 -1.80 10.41
C ARG A 42 8.46 -1.07 9.41
N VAL A 43 9.05 -0.68 8.29
CA VAL A 43 8.35 0.05 7.24
C VAL A 43 7.73 -0.95 6.28
N ALA A 44 6.42 -0.86 6.11
CA ALA A 44 5.65 -1.78 5.26
C ALA A 44 5.02 -1.04 4.09
N LEU A 45 5.06 -1.69 2.91
CA LEU A 45 4.30 -1.27 1.75
C LEU A 45 2.98 -2.04 1.76
N LEU A 46 1.88 -1.33 1.60
CA LEU A 46 0.56 -1.96 1.49
C LEU A 46 0.24 -2.22 0.04
N VAL A 47 -0.21 -3.44 -0.27
CA VAL A 47 -0.65 -3.80 -1.61
C VAL A 47 -1.99 -4.53 -1.52
N TYR A 48 -2.75 -4.48 -2.60
CA TYR A 48 -4.08 -5.09 -2.64
C TYR A 48 -4.21 -5.91 -3.93
N SER A 49 -4.78 -7.09 -3.78
CA SER A 49 -4.88 -8.05 -4.88
C SER A 49 -5.95 -7.67 -5.91
N ALA A 50 -6.91 -6.84 -5.51
CA ALA A 50 -7.98 -6.38 -6.38
C ALA A 50 -8.44 -5.00 -5.92
N LEU A 51 -9.05 -4.23 -6.84
CA LEU A 51 -9.50 -2.88 -6.52
C LEU A 51 -10.59 -2.85 -5.45
N ASP A 52 -11.52 -3.78 -5.49
CA ASP A 52 -12.56 -3.87 -4.47
C ASP A 52 -11.98 -4.14 -3.09
N ARG A 53 -10.90 -4.90 -3.01
CA ARG A 53 -10.18 -5.12 -1.76
C ARG A 53 -9.57 -3.83 -1.22
N LEU A 54 -8.95 -3.05 -2.11
CA LEU A 54 -8.38 -1.77 -1.71
C LEU A 54 -9.46 -0.85 -1.18
N VAL A 55 -10.58 -0.74 -1.87
CA VAL A 55 -11.69 0.13 -1.45
C VAL A 55 -12.26 -0.33 -0.12
N ASP A 56 -12.47 -1.63 0.05
CA ASP A 56 -12.99 -2.17 1.30
C ASP A 56 -12.04 -1.95 2.47
N CYS A 57 -10.75 -2.07 2.23
CA CYS A 57 -9.74 -1.99 3.28
C CYS A 57 -9.26 -0.57 3.58
N CYS A 58 -9.27 0.31 2.59
CA CYS A 58 -8.71 1.67 2.71
C CYS A 58 -9.74 2.77 2.61
N GLY A 59 -10.94 2.48 2.08
CA GLY A 59 -11.98 3.46 1.86
C GLY A 59 -11.96 4.02 0.44
N GLU A 60 -13.10 4.59 0.03
CA GLU A 60 -13.29 5.10 -1.32
C GLU A 60 -12.45 6.33 -1.65
N ALA A 61 -12.02 7.07 -0.61
CA ALA A 61 -11.24 8.29 -0.80
C ALA A 61 -9.75 8.03 -1.02
N GLN A 62 -9.31 6.77 -0.95
CA GLN A 62 -7.90 6.43 -1.09
C GLN A 62 -7.48 6.45 -2.55
N PRO A 63 -6.53 7.33 -2.93
CA PRO A 63 -5.90 7.25 -4.25
C PRO A 63 -5.06 5.97 -4.38
N TRP A 64 -4.97 5.45 -5.58
CA TRP A 64 -4.27 4.20 -5.83
C TRP A 64 -3.67 4.18 -7.23
N THR A 65 -2.75 3.25 -7.44
CA THR A 65 -2.17 2.98 -8.74
C THR A 65 -1.94 1.48 -8.88
N VAL A 66 -1.74 1.02 -10.10
CA VAL A 66 -1.45 -0.40 -10.38
C VAL A 66 0.04 -0.52 -10.68
N LEU A 67 0.69 -1.45 -10.00
CA LEU A 67 2.13 -1.65 -10.14
C LEU A 67 2.45 -3.13 -10.40
N SER A 68 3.47 -3.35 -11.21
CA SER A 68 4.03 -4.68 -11.46
C SER A 68 5.09 -5.03 -10.41
N ALA A 69 5.51 -6.28 -10.38
CA ALA A 69 6.59 -6.72 -9.49
C ALA A 69 7.88 -5.94 -9.72
N VAL A 70 8.21 -5.64 -10.98
CA VAL A 70 9.41 -4.88 -11.31
C VAL A 70 9.33 -3.46 -10.74
N GLN A 71 8.16 -2.83 -10.87
CA GLN A 71 7.96 -1.50 -10.31
C GLN A 71 8.02 -1.50 -8.79
N LEU A 72 7.53 -2.55 -8.13
CA LEU A 72 7.64 -2.68 -6.68
C LEU A 72 9.09 -2.75 -6.24
N GLU A 73 9.93 -3.44 -7.01
CA GLU A 73 11.35 -3.54 -6.71
C GLU A 73 12.03 -2.16 -6.79
N HIS A 74 11.66 -1.36 -7.80
CA HIS A 74 12.18 0.00 -7.93
C HIS A 74 11.75 0.87 -6.73
N ILE A 75 10.51 0.70 -6.27
CA ILE A 75 10.03 1.43 -5.10
C ILE A 75 10.80 1.01 -3.85
N ARG A 76 11.10 -0.28 -3.72
CA ARG A 76 11.89 -0.78 -2.60
C ARG A 76 13.26 -0.13 -2.57
N GLU A 77 13.92 -0.03 -3.71
CA GLU A 77 15.23 0.63 -3.82
C GLU A 77 15.14 2.10 -3.42
N ALA A 78 14.05 2.77 -3.80
CA ALA A 78 13.88 4.19 -3.53
C ALA A 78 13.46 4.49 -2.09
N THR A 79 12.64 3.63 -1.48
CA THR A 79 12.04 3.91 -0.17
C THR A 79 12.62 3.07 0.96
N GLY A 80 13.21 1.92 0.64
CA GLY A 80 13.76 1.04 1.66
C GLY A 80 12.70 0.31 2.49
N TYR A 81 11.47 0.12 1.94
CA TYR A 81 10.48 -0.63 2.71
C TYR A 81 11.00 -2.04 3.00
N GLU A 82 10.60 -2.58 4.14
CA GLU A 82 11.15 -3.83 4.66
C GLU A 82 10.24 -5.02 4.42
N LEU A 83 8.95 -4.79 4.29
CA LEU A 83 7.98 -5.87 4.07
C LEU A 83 6.77 -5.36 3.30
N ILE A 84 6.04 -6.31 2.74
CA ILE A 84 4.80 -6.06 2.02
C ILE A 84 3.67 -6.69 2.81
N LEU A 85 2.59 -5.93 3.02
CA LEU A 85 1.37 -6.44 3.63
C LEU A 85 0.25 -6.40 2.59
N MET A 86 -0.38 -7.55 2.35
CA MET A 86 -1.41 -7.66 1.32
C MET A 86 -2.81 -7.76 1.92
N ASP A 87 -3.72 -6.97 1.37
CA ASP A 87 -5.15 -6.98 1.72
C ASP A 87 -5.43 -6.69 3.21
N VAL A 88 -4.61 -5.81 3.80
CA VAL A 88 -4.74 -5.42 5.21
C VAL A 88 -5.72 -4.25 5.33
N SER A 89 -6.66 -4.36 6.26
CA SER A 89 -7.63 -3.30 6.51
C SER A 89 -7.00 -2.15 7.30
N ILE A 90 -7.28 -0.93 6.88
CA ILE A 90 -6.84 0.28 7.58
C ILE A 90 -7.98 0.74 8.49
N PRO A 91 -7.71 0.97 9.79
CA PRO A 91 -8.72 1.51 10.68
C PRO A 91 -9.34 2.79 10.12
N GLY A 92 -10.64 2.96 10.31
CA GLY A 92 -11.38 4.06 9.71
C GLY A 92 -10.79 5.43 9.98
N HIS A 93 -10.30 5.66 11.21
CA HIS A 93 -9.74 6.97 11.60
C HIS A 93 -8.38 7.26 10.95
N LEU A 94 -7.73 6.26 10.35
CA LEU A 94 -6.45 6.42 9.67
C LEU A 94 -6.59 6.44 8.15
N ARG A 95 -7.82 6.30 7.64
CA ARG A 95 -8.06 6.30 6.19
C ARG A 95 -8.02 7.72 5.65
N ARG A 96 -7.58 7.84 4.39
CA ARG A 96 -7.63 9.13 3.70
C ARG A 96 -9.07 9.60 3.61
N GLY A 97 -9.28 10.89 3.80
CA GLY A 97 -10.60 11.49 3.82
C GLY A 97 -11.21 11.56 5.21
N ALA A 98 -10.74 10.77 6.16
CA ALA A 98 -11.24 10.80 7.53
C ALA A 98 -10.96 12.14 8.20
N GLU A 99 -9.78 12.69 7.95
CA GLU A 99 -9.38 13.99 8.52
C GLU A 99 -10.24 15.14 7.99
N GLY A 100 -10.81 14.98 6.79
CA GLY A 100 -11.71 15.98 6.22
C GLY A 100 -13.11 15.95 6.82
N LYS A 101 -13.39 14.99 7.68
CA LYS A 101 -14.69 14.81 8.31
C LYS A 101 -14.70 15.23 9.77
N VAL A 102 -13.62 15.82 10.20
CA VAL A 102 -13.54 16.29 11.59
C VAL A 102 -14.57 17.36 11.81
N PRO A 103 -15.38 17.22 12.84
CA PRO A 103 -16.41 18.20 13.17
C PRO A 103 -15.82 19.54 13.56
#